data_15ac58ffbbcb004a4a2a881cdcaf402a
#
_entry.id   15ac58ffbbcb004a4a2a881cdcaf402a
#
_cell.length_a   1.000
_cell.length_b   1.000
_cell.length_c   1.000
_cell.angle_alpha   90.00
_cell.angle_beta   90.00
_cell.angle_gamma   90.00
#
_symmetry.space_group_name_H-M   'P 1'
#
loop_
_entity.id
_entity.type
_entity.pdbx_description
1 polymer ?
#
loop_
_entity_poly.entity_id
_entity_poly.type
_entity_poly.pdbx_seq_one_letter_code
_entity_poly.pdbx_strand_id
1 'polypeptide(L)'
;MSPAPRLNRSRRARAEDYAALSGRVQSPTPSVVHATALALLKGGASALSNAVSNAYVAPGAEVAWDECCAGHLYVRTVSVSPVFGQTAADGNHCSIRYWLATFALGTLRCVEVVDDRGRGPRPYDLTADAQILHQDMADLGMFLTSQTNASDVEWSAQGPEGGCVSGEWTFSVKVNCP
;
A
#
# COMPACT_ATOMS: atom_id res chain seq x y z
N MET A 1 43.37 -10.21 26.20
CA MET A 1 42.92 -10.56 24.83
C MET A 1 41.59 -11.28 24.95
N SER A 2 40.48 -10.56 24.67
CA SER A 2 39.12 -11.14 24.69
C SER A 2 38.85 -11.79 23.33
N PRO A 3 38.25 -13.00 23.28
CA PRO A 3 37.89 -13.63 22.03
C PRO A 3 36.67 -12.95 21.41
N ALA A 4 36.74 -12.74 20.09
CA ALA A 4 35.66 -12.15 19.29
C ALA A 4 34.41 -13.06 19.29
N PRO A 5 33.20 -12.47 19.29
CA PRO A 5 31.95 -13.23 19.30
C PRO A 5 31.78 -14.01 17.98
N ARG A 6 31.51 -15.31 18.11
CA ARG A 6 31.21 -16.19 16.97
C ARG A 6 29.87 -15.82 16.37
N LEU A 7 29.89 -15.23 15.18
CA LEU A 7 28.72 -14.96 14.37
C LEU A 7 28.02 -16.27 13.95
N ASN A 8 26.88 -16.37 14.45
CA ASN A 8 25.70 -17.17 14.34
C ASN A 8 25.51 -18.00 13.04
N ARG A 9 25.80 -19.28 13.10
CA ARG A 9 25.48 -20.30 12.08
C ARG A 9 23.97 -20.52 11.85
N SER A 10 23.10 -19.99 12.71
CA SER A 10 21.65 -20.24 12.66
C SER A 10 20.90 -19.52 11.53
N ARG A 11 21.48 -18.46 10.93
CA ARG A 11 20.85 -17.75 9.80
C ARG A 11 21.02 -18.48 8.46
N ARG A 12 22.10 -19.24 8.26
CA ARG A 12 22.29 -20.02 7.02
C ARG A 12 21.38 -21.23 6.94
N ALA A 13 21.20 -21.96 8.04
CA ALA A 13 20.30 -23.12 8.09
C ALA A 13 18.86 -22.76 7.75
N ARG A 14 18.35 -21.61 8.21
CA ARG A 14 16.97 -21.16 7.87
C ARG A 14 16.78 -20.81 6.38
N ALA A 15 17.81 -20.29 5.70
CA ALA A 15 17.71 -19.98 4.28
C ALA A 15 17.68 -21.26 3.41
N GLU A 16 18.43 -22.29 3.82
CA GLU A 16 18.45 -23.59 3.13
C GLU A 16 17.15 -24.38 3.36
N ASP A 17 16.57 -24.31 4.56
CA ASP A 17 15.26 -24.90 4.87
C ASP A 17 14.12 -24.22 4.07
N TYR A 18 14.16 -22.91 3.87
CA TYR A 18 13.20 -22.20 3.02
C TYR A 18 13.35 -22.56 1.54
N ALA A 19 14.57 -22.76 1.07
CA ALA A 19 14.84 -23.17 -0.32
C ALA A 19 14.34 -24.59 -0.58
N ALA A 20 14.44 -25.50 0.39
CA ALA A 20 13.93 -26.86 0.29
C ALA A 20 12.40 -26.94 0.31
N LEU A 21 11.72 -26.02 1.01
CA LEU A 21 10.27 -25.90 1.01
C LEU A 21 9.73 -25.26 -0.25
N SER A 22 10.50 -24.43 -0.93
CA SER A 22 10.08 -23.75 -2.17
C SER A 22 10.02 -24.68 -3.40
N GLY A 23 10.59 -25.87 -3.34
CA GLY A 23 10.61 -26.83 -4.46
C GLY A 23 9.28 -27.53 -4.76
N ARG A 24 8.19 -27.25 -4.03
CA ARG A 24 6.84 -27.84 -4.21
C ARG A 24 5.69 -26.84 -4.12
N VAL A 25 5.95 -25.57 -3.97
CA VAL A 25 4.88 -24.58 -4.02
C VAL A 25 4.63 -24.25 -5.47
N GLN A 26 3.63 -24.88 -6.10
CA GLN A 26 2.94 -24.30 -7.23
C GLN A 26 2.69 -22.85 -6.86
N SER A 27 3.08 -21.91 -7.73
CA SER A 27 2.84 -20.48 -7.48
C SER A 27 1.40 -20.34 -6.98
N PRO A 28 1.18 -19.92 -5.73
CA PRO A 28 -0.17 -19.87 -5.20
C PRO A 28 -0.97 -18.97 -6.13
N THR A 29 -2.13 -19.41 -6.57
CA THR A 29 -3.07 -18.53 -7.27
C THR A 29 -3.20 -17.28 -6.41
N PRO A 30 -2.90 -16.08 -6.95
CA PRO A 30 -2.95 -14.86 -6.15
C PRO A 30 -4.29 -14.80 -5.43
N SER A 31 -4.29 -14.51 -4.13
CA SER A 31 -5.55 -14.35 -3.42
C SER A 31 -6.37 -13.27 -4.13
N VAL A 32 -7.69 -13.40 -4.15
CA VAL A 32 -8.57 -12.41 -4.80
C VAL A 32 -8.32 -11.01 -4.27
N VAL A 33 -7.98 -10.89 -2.97
CA VAL A 33 -7.59 -9.62 -2.33
C VAL A 33 -6.32 -9.04 -2.96
N HIS A 34 -5.29 -9.87 -3.17
CA HIS A 34 -4.06 -9.43 -3.82
C HIS A 34 -4.26 -9.04 -5.29
N ALA A 35 -5.07 -9.80 -6.01
CA ALA A 35 -5.43 -9.48 -7.40
C ALA A 35 -6.18 -8.14 -7.47
N THR A 36 -7.07 -7.86 -6.52
CA THR A 36 -7.76 -6.56 -6.40
C THR A 36 -6.75 -5.45 -6.11
N ALA A 37 -5.80 -5.64 -5.18
CA ALA A 37 -4.76 -4.65 -4.89
C ALA A 37 -3.90 -4.32 -6.12
N LEU A 38 -3.52 -5.32 -6.91
CA LEU A 38 -2.80 -5.13 -8.17
C LEU A 38 -3.62 -4.36 -9.23
N ALA A 39 -4.92 -4.64 -9.33
CA ALA A 39 -5.81 -3.92 -10.24
C ALA A 39 -5.95 -2.44 -9.85
N LEU A 40 -6.09 -2.16 -8.54
CA LEU A 40 -6.12 -0.81 -7.98
C LEU A 40 -4.80 -0.06 -8.25
N LEU A 41 -3.66 -0.72 -8.03
CA LEU A 41 -2.34 -0.16 -8.29
C LEU A 41 -2.18 0.22 -9.77
N LYS A 42 -2.54 -0.68 -10.68
CA LYS A 42 -2.45 -0.45 -12.13
C LYS A 42 -3.38 0.69 -12.57
N GLY A 43 -4.62 0.69 -12.09
CA GLY A 43 -5.59 1.74 -12.40
C GLY A 43 -5.16 3.10 -11.85
N GLY A 44 -4.71 3.15 -10.59
CA GLY A 44 -4.17 4.36 -9.97
C GLY A 44 -2.96 4.92 -10.72
N ALA A 45 -2.01 4.08 -11.11
CA ALA A 45 -0.84 4.49 -11.90
C ALA A 45 -1.23 5.12 -13.26
N SER A 46 -2.30 4.60 -13.88
CA SER A 46 -2.79 5.16 -15.14
C SER A 46 -3.58 6.45 -14.98
N ALA A 47 -4.08 6.73 -13.79
CA ALA A 47 -4.89 7.91 -13.49
C ALA A 47 -4.04 9.14 -13.11
N LEU A 48 -2.85 8.92 -12.54
CA LEU A 48 -1.98 10.01 -12.08
C LEU A 48 -1.48 10.87 -13.24
N SER A 49 -1.68 12.19 -13.12
CA SER A 49 -1.10 13.21 -14.01
C SER A 49 0.40 13.41 -13.74
N ASN A 50 0.81 13.26 -12.48
CA ASN A 50 2.20 13.35 -12.07
C ASN A 50 2.82 11.95 -12.03
N ALA A 51 3.76 11.68 -12.92
CA ALA A 51 4.42 10.38 -12.99
C ALA A 51 5.06 9.97 -11.65
N VAL A 52 5.04 8.66 -11.39
CA VAL A 52 5.77 8.01 -10.29
C VAL A 52 6.75 7.02 -10.87
N SER A 53 7.93 6.90 -10.24
CA SER A 53 8.95 5.94 -10.69
C SER A 53 8.74 4.55 -10.13
N ASN A 54 8.06 4.44 -8.98
CA ASN A 54 7.83 3.18 -8.29
C ASN A 54 6.33 2.98 -8.02
N ALA A 55 5.84 1.77 -8.30
CA ALA A 55 4.47 1.38 -7.98
C ALA A 55 4.48 -0.04 -7.41
N TYR A 56 3.88 -0.23 -6.22
CA TYR A 56 3.93 -1.52 -5.53
C TYR A 56 2.75 -1.76 -4.59
N VAL A 57 2.49 -3.03 -4.28
CA VAL A 57 1.60 -3.43 -3.20
C VAL A 57 2.43 -3.59 -1.93
N ALA A 58 2.18 -2.76 -0.93
CA ALA A 58 2.90 -2.79 0.34
C ALA A 58 2.46 -4.00 1.17
N PRO A 59 3.41 -4.76 1.77
CA PRO A 59 3.11 -6.00 2.48
C PRO A 59 2.58 -5.79 3.90
N GLY A 60 2.54 -4.55 4.39
CA GLY A 60 2.20 -4.23 5.78
C GLY A 60 1.37 -2.98 5.93
N ALA A 61 1.17 -2.58 7.20
CA ALA A 61 0.39 -1.39 7.55
C ALA A 61 1.12 -0.08 7.24
N GLU A 62 2.44 -0.12 7.16
CA GLU A 62 3.29 1.04 6.94
C GLU A 62 3.98 0.96 5.59
N VAL A 63 4.24 2.11 5.01
CA VAL A 63 4.98 2.30 3.76
C VAL A 63 6.36 2.83 4.11
N ALA A 64 7.39 2.34 3.44
CA ALA A 64 8.74 2.88 3.61
C ALA A 64 8.82 4.33 3.10
N TRP A 65 9.37 5.22 3.92
CA TRP A 65 9.46 6.66 3.65
C TRP A 65 10.80 7.09 3.06
N ASP A 66 11.55 6.16 2.49
CA ASP A 66 12.83 6.39 1.83
C ASP A 66 12.66 6.58 0.32
N GLU A 67 13.60 7.30 -0.30
CA GLU A 67 13.65 7.53 -1.75
C GLU A 67 12.40 8.18 -2.38
N CYS A 68 11.61 8.92 -1.59
CA CYS A 68 10.34 9.50 -2.03
C CYS A 68 10.45 10.49 -3.19
N CYS A 69 11.64 11.06 -3.45
CA CYS A 69 11.85 12.01 -4.54
C CYS A 69 11.67 11.39 -5.92
N ALA A 70 11.77 10.08 -6.04
CA ALA A 70 11.42 9.35 -7.26
C ALA A 70 9.90 9.28 -7.51
N GLY A 71 9.10 9.62 -6.52
CA GLY A 71 7.64 9.44 -6.51
C GLY A 71 7.25 7.97 -6.43
N HIS A 72 6.41 7.64 -5.45
CA HIS A 72 5.89 6.30 -5.27
C HIS A 72 4.37 6.31 -5.33
N LEU A 73 3.80 5.27 -5.93
CA LEU A 73 2.40 4.90 -5.79
C LEU A 73 2.33 3.57 -5.06
N TYR A 74 1.49 3.47 -4.07
CA TYR A 74 1.33 2.23 -3.33
C TYR A 74 -0.13 1.87 -3.08
N VAL A 75 -0.38 0.57 -2.94
CA VAL A 75 -1.61 0.03 -2.39
C VAL A 75 -1.24 -0.82 -1.18
N ARG A 76 -1.88 -0.59 -0.04
CA ARG A 76 -1.76 -1.46 1.12
C ARG A 76 -3.12 -1.98 1.55
N THR A 77 -3.16 -3.19 2.08
CA THR A 77 -4.37 -3.75 2.67
C THR A 77 -4.43 -3.33 4.14
N VAL A 78 -5.48 -2.59 4.50
CA VAL A 78 -5.70 -2.11 5.87
C VAL A 78 -6.36 -3.19 6.71
N SER A 79 -7.45 -3.80 6.18
CA SER A 79 -8.14 -4.89 6.84
C SER A 79 -8.88 -5.78 5.84
N VAL A 80 -9.17 -7.00 6.24
CA VAL A 80 -10.02 -7.94 5.47
C VAL A 80 -10.94 -8.66 6.44
N SER A 81 -12.24 -8.57 6.22
CA SER A 81 -13.25 -9.20 7.05
C SER A 81 -14.16 -10.10 6.20
N PRO A 82 -14.43 -11.34 6.63
CA PRO A 82 -15.40 -12.19 5.96
C PRO A 82 -16.82 -11.70 6.24
N VAL A 83 -17.66 -11.67 5.22
CA VAL A 83 -19.10 -11.44 5.36
C VAL A 83 -19.82 -12.74 5.07
N PHE A 84 -20.52 -13.25 6.08
CA PHE A 84 -21.23 -14.51 6.01
C PHE A 84 -22.61 -14.33 5.39
N GLY A 85 -23.04 -15.30 4.58
CA GLY A 85 -24.41 -15.40 4.12
C GLY A 85 -25.36 -15.76 5.29
N GLN A 86 -26.65 -15.45 5.16
CA GLN A 86 -27.63 -15.99 6.09
C GLN A 86 -27.57 -17.52 6.00
N THR A 87 -27.55 -18.16 7.16
CA THR A 87 -27.65 -19.63 7.25
C THR A 87 -28.91 -20.09 6.52
N ALA A 88 -28.77 -20.96 5.53
CA ALA A 88 -29.91 -21.72 5.04
C ALA A 88 -30.54 -22.46 6.24
N ALA A 89 -31.86 -22.59 6.25
CA ALA A 89 -32.64 -23.19 7.34
C ALA A 89 -32.19 -24.61 7.78
N ASP A 90 -31.26 -25.21 7.05
CA ASP A 90 -30.77 -26.58 7.21
C ASP A 90 -29.52 -26.69 8.10
N GLY A 91 -29.13 -25.63 8.80
CA GLY A 91 -28.11 -25.71 9.88
C GLY A 91 -26.68 -26.03 9.45
N ASN A 92 -26.40 -26.16 8.16
CA ASN A 92 -25.09 -26.56 7.67
C ASN A 92 -24.38 -25.40 6.93
N HIS A 93 -23.26 -25.00 7.53
CA HIS A 93 -22.16 -24.20 7.00
C HIS A 93 -22.44 -22.70 6.78
N CYS A 94 -21.86 -21.88 7.66
CA CYS A 94 -21.55 -20.47 7.39
C CYS A 94 -20.63 -20.38 6.16
N SER A 95 -21.21 -20.17 4.97
CA SER A 95 -20.42 -19.87 3.79
C SER A 95 -20.07 -18.39 3.79
N ILE A 96 -18.79 -18.09 3.58
CA ILE A 96 -18.36 -16.71 3.31
C ILE A 96 -19.00 -16.30 1.99
N ARG A 97 -19.83 -15.26 2.05
CA ARG A 97 -20.50 -14.71 0.86
C ARG A 97 -19.57 -13.85 0.03
N TYR A 98 -18.80 -13.00 0.71
CA TYR A 98 -17.75 -12.17 0.13
C TYR A 98 -16.81 -11.69 1.23
N TRP A 99 -15.67 -11.15 0.83
CA TRP A 99 -14.76 -10.45 1.73
C TRP A 99 -15.00 -8.94 1.61
N LEU A 100 -15.06 -8.25 2.74
CA LEU A 100 -14.95 -6.80 2.77
C LEU A 100 -13.49 -6.48 3.03
N ALA A 101 -12.81 -5.96 2.02
CA ALA A 101 -11.41 -5.58 2.11
C ALA A 101 -11.29 -4.05 2.11
N THR A 102 -10.62 -3.50 3.12
CA THR A 102 -10.27 -2.09 3.20
C THR A 102 -8.85 -1.91 2.69
N PHE A 103 -8.70 -1.05 1.71
CA PHE A 103 -7.42 -0.70 1.10
C PHE A 103 -7.09 0.76 1.37
N ALA A 104 -5.79 1.07 1.34
CA ALA A 104 -5.29 2.43 1.16
C ALA A 104 -4.52 2.49 -0.16
N LEU A 105 -4.85 3.48 -0.98
CA LEU A 105 -4.18 3.80 -2.24
C LEU A 105 -3.60 5.21 -2.11
N GLY A 106 -2.29 5.33 -2.17
CA GLY A 106 -1.63 6.62 -1.90
C GLY A 106 -0.36 6.85 -2.68
N THR A 107 0.07 8.11 -2.65
CA THR A 107 1.34 8.54 -3.22
C THR A 107 2.29 9.02 -2.12
N LEU A 108 3.60 8.85 -2.37
CA LEU A 108 4.67 9.40 -1.57
C LEU A 108 5.50 10.33 -2.45
N ARG A 109 5.71 11.56 -1.98
CA ARG A 109 6.39 12.62 -2.72
C ARG A 109 7.48 13.27 -1.87
N CYS A 110 8.51 13.77 -2.55
CA CYS A 110 9.52 14.62 -1.93
C CYS A 110 8.93 16.00 -1.65
N VAL A 111 9.34 16.59 -0.54
CA VAL A 111 9.02 17.99 -0.20
C VAL A 111 10.29 18.70 0.23
N GLU A 112 10.32 20.01 -0.01
CA GLU A 112 11.39 20.85 0.48
C GLU A 112 11.45 20.82 2.01
N VAL A 113 12.65 20.67 2.54
CA VAL A 113 12.93 20.65 3.98
C VAL A 113 13.93 21.75 4.36
N VAL A 114 14.19 21.88 5.64
CA VAL A 114 15.22 22.82 6.15
C VAL A 114 16.58 22.45 5.57
N ASP A 115 17.28 23.44 4.99
CA ASP A 115 18.60 23.27 4.40
C ASP A 115 19.69 23.05 5.48
N ASP A 116 20.89 22.66 5.06
CA ASP A 116 22.05 22.45 5.95
C ASP A 116 22.44 23.68 6.79
N ARG A 117 21.94 24.87 6.46
CA ARG A 117 22.16 26.14 7.16
C ARG A 117 21.01 26.49 8.12
N GLY A 118 20.03 25.59 8.27
CA GLY A 118 18.88 25.77 9.15
C GLY A 118 17.81 26.72 8.58
N ARG A 119 17.82 27.01 7.27
CA ARG A 119 16.80 27.85 6.63
C ARG A 119 15.64 26.98 6.19
N GLY A 120 14.43 27.35 6.60
CA GLY A 120 13.21 26.67 6.17
C GLY A 120 12.93 26.87 4.68
N PRO A 121 12.09 25.99 4.09
CA PRO A 121 11.65 26.12 2.70
C PRO A 121 10.88 27.42 2.49
N ARG A 122 10.95 27.94 1.27
CA ARG A 122 10.21 29.17 0.93
C ARG A 122 8.71 28.86 0.79
N PRO A 123 7.81 29.79 1.13
CA PRO A 123 6.37 29.58 1.00
C PRO A 123 5.93 29.16 -0.41
N TYR A 124 6.62 29.61 -1.43
CA TYR A 124 6.34 29.24 -2.83
C TYR A 124 6.64 27.75 -3.08
N ASP A 125 7.75 27.24 -2.58
CA ASP A 125 8.16 25.83 -2.76
C ASP A 125 7.16 24.90 -2.05
N LEU A 126 6.78 25.23 -0.80
CA LEU A 126 5.75 24.50 -0.07
C LEU A 126 4.39 24.50 -0.79
N THR A 127 4.03 25.61 -1.43
CA THR A 127 2.77 25.69 -2.19
C THR A 127 2.84 24.80 -3.43
N ALA A 128 3.98 24.73 -4.10
CA ALA A 128 4.17 23.87 -5.28
C ALA A 128 4.10 22.37 -4.88
N ASP A 129 4.74 21.99 -3.77
CA ASP A 129 4.68 20.61 -3.24
C ASP A 129 3.24 20.22 -2.88
N ALA A 130 2.52 21.13 -2.19
CA ALA A 130 1.11 20.93 -1.86
C ALA A 130 0.23 20.78 -3.11
N GLN A 131 0.51 21.54 -4.17
CA GLN A 131 -0.22 21.42 -5.44
C GLN A 131 -0.07 20.05 -6.07
N ILE A 132 1.14 19.49 -6.07
CA ILE A 132 1.39 18.13 -6.59
C ILE A 132 0.58 17.10 -5.78
N LEU A 133 0.62 17.18 -4.47
CA LEU A 133 -0.11 16.25 -3.60
C LEU A 133 -1.63 16.36 -3.78
N HIS A 134 -2.15 17.58 -3.91
CA HIS A 134 -3.58 17.79 -4.15
C HIS A 134 -4.01 17.33 -5.56
N GLN A 135 -3.13 17.41 -6.56
CA GLN A 135 -3.40 16.86 -7.89
C GLN A 135 -3.46 15.33 -7.82
N ASP A 136 -2.51 14.69 -7.14
CA ASP A 136 -2.54 13.23 -6.93
C ASP A 136 -3.82 12.81 -6.19
N MET A 137 -4.24 13.56 -5.16
CA MET A 137 -5.51 13.36 -4.46
C MET A 137 -6.70 13.38 -5.44
N ALA A 138 -6.77 14.40 -6.28
CA ALA A 138 -7.88 14.56 -7.23
C ALA A 138 -7.89 13.43 -8.27
N ASP A 139 -6.74 13.08 -8.84
CA ASP A 139 -6.60 12.05 -9.87
C ASP A 139 -7.01 10.67 -9.33
N LEU A 140 -6.48 10.30 -8.16
CA LEU A 140 -6.82 9.03 -7.50
C LEU A 140 -8.27 9.00 -7.01
N GLY A 141 -8.79 10.13 -6.51
CA GLY A 141 -10.19 10.26 -6.10
C GLY A 141 -11.15 10.06 -7.28
N MET A 142 -10.86 10.65 -8.43
CA MET A 142 -11.65 10.43 -9.67
C MET A 142 -11.56 8.97 -10.14
N PHE A 143 -10.38 8.36 -10.08
CA PHE A 143 -10.23 6.95 -10.38
C PHE A 143 -11.10 6.09 -9.46
N LEU A 144 -11.05 6.29 -8.14
CA LEU A 144 -11.83 5.51 -7.17
C LEU A 144 -13.34 5.69 -7.35
N THR A 145 -13.81 6.90 -7.62
CA THR A 145 -15.23 7.15 -7.86
C THR A 145 -15.74 6.50 -9.15
N SER A 146 -14.87 6.25 -10.11
CA SER A 146 -15.21 5.48 -11.31
C SER A 146 -15.31 3.97 -11.06
N GLN A 147 -14.74 3.47 -9.95
CA GLN A 147 -14.83 2.08 -9.51
C GLN A 147 -16.10 1.91 -8.67
N THR A 148 -17.19 1.44 -9.26
CA THR A 148 -18.55 1.40 -8.70
C THR A 148 -18.71 0.62 -7.39
N ASN A 149 -17.68 -0.05 -6.90
CA ASN A 149 -17.72 -0.91 -5.72
C ASN A 149 -16.98 -0.34 -4.49
N ALA A 150 -16.40 0.86 -4.58
CA ALA A 150 -15.74 1.50 -3.45
C ALA A 150 -16.76 2.17 -2.52
N SER A 151 -16.64 1.95 -1.22
CA SER A 151 -17.41 2.62 -0.16
C SER A 151 -16.48 3.15 0.91
N ASP A 152 -17.00 4.02 1.79
CA ASP A 152 -16.27 4.60 2.92
C ASP A 152 -14.95 5.26 2.48
N VAL A 153 -15.04 6.08 1.42
CA VAL A 153 -13.88 6.69 0.76
C VAL A 153 -13.47 7.93 1.53
N GLU A 154 -12.28 7.92 2.11
CA GLU A 154 -11.71 9.02 2.88
C GLU A 154 -10.27 9.29 2.46
N TRP A 155 -9.88 10.57 2.35
CA TRP A 155 -8.52 10.97 2.06
C TRP A 155 -7.84 11.56 3.29
N SER A 156 -6.56 11.22 3.47
CA SER A 156 -5.72 11.78 4.53
C SER A 156 -4.31 12.10 4.02
N ALA A 157 -3.76 13.22 4.49
CA ALA A 157 -2.36 13.56 4.29
C ALA A 157 -1.54 13.15 5.51
N GLN A 158 -0.30 12.75 5.29
CA GLN A 158 0.65 12.35 6.32
C GLN A 158 2.01 12.98 6.07
N GLY A 159 2.71 13.32 7.13
CA GLY A 159 4.02 13.94 7.08
C GLY A 159 3.97 15.48 7.20
N PRO A 160 5.04 16.20 6.85
CA PRO A 160 6.27 15.69 6.26
C PRO A 160 7.15 14.94 7.26
N GLU A 161 7.78 13.87 6.80
CA GLU A 161 8.76 13.10 7.56
C GLU A 161 9.98 12.80 6.68
N GLY A 162 11.18 13.14 7.15
CA GLY A 162 12.43 12.90 6.40
C GLY A 162 12.48 13.54 5.01
N GLY A 163 11.73 14.62 4.76
CA GLY A 163 11.64 15.23 3.44
C GLY A 163 10.63 14.57 2.51
N CYS A 164 9.77 13.72 3.05
CA CYS A 164 8.70 13.05 2.33
C CYS A 164 7.32 13.45 2.86
N VAL A 165 6.35 13.51 1.98
CA VAL A 165 4.92 13.68 2.31
C VAL A 165 4.12 12.59 1.59
N SER A 166 3.09 12.10 2.24
CA SER A 166 2.15 11.13 1.66
C SER A 166 0.74 11.67 1.67
N GLY A 167 -0.05 11.23 0.69
CA GLY A 167 -1.49 11.35 0.73
C GLY A 167 -2.11 10.03 0.30
N GLU A 168 -3.10 9.55 1.05
CA GLU A 168 -3.75 8.29 0.75
C GLU A 168 -5.27 8.36 0.84
N TRP A 169 -5.91 7.64 -0.04
CA TRP A 169 -7.32 7.32 0.00
C TRP A 169 -7.52 5.98 0.70
N THR A 170 -8.27 5.96 1.78
CA THR A 170 -8.74 4.72 2.42
C THR A 170 -10.17 4.44 1.98
N PHE A 171 -10.46 3.20 1.59
CA PHE A 171 -11.77 2.81 1.08
C PHE A 171 -12.00 1.30 1.22
N SER A 172 -13.27 0.89 1.23
CA SER A 172 -13.66 -0.51 1.33
C SER A 172 -14.19 -1.04 -0.02
N VAL A 173 -13.83 -2.29 -0.35
CA VAL A 173 -14.26 -2.98 -1.58
C VAL A 173 -14.81 -4.34 -1.23
N LYS A 174 -15.93 -4.72 -1.86
CA LYS A 174 -16.43 -6.10 -1.82
C LYS A 174 -15.62 -6.96 -2.79
N VAL A 175 -14.97 -7.98 -2.25
CA VAL A 175 -14.19 -8.94 -3.00
C VAL A 175 -14.91 -10.28 -2.97
N ASN A 176 -15.39 -10.73 -4.13
CA ASN A 176 -16.14 -11.98 -4.22
C ASN A 176 -15.22 -13.18 -3.98
N CYS A 177 -15.76 -14.22 -3.36
CA CYS A 177 -15.09 -15.52 -3.30
C CYS A 177 -14.97 -16.10 -4.72
N PRO A 178 -13.86 -16.80 -5.03
CA PRO A 178 -13.67 -17.46 -6.30
C PRO A 178 -14.66 -18.59 -6.51
#